data_3559a8be76aa4e387bb9700a60a1bda6
#
_entry.id   3559a8be76aa4e387bb9700a60a1bda6
#
_cell.length_a   1.000
_cell.length_b   1.000
_cell.length_c   1.000
_cell.angle_alpha   90.00
_cell.angle_beta   90.00
_cell.angle_gamma   90.00
#
_symmetry.space_group_name_H-M   'P 1'
#
loop_
_entity.id
_entity.type
_entity.pdbx_description
1 polymer ?
#
loop_
_entity_poly.entity_id
_entity_poly.type
_entity_poly.pdbx_seq_one_letter_code
_entity_poly.pdbx_strand_id
1 'polypeptide(L)'
;VGINAAIRNKVEIRSAATNKTNPAVLRARVFLNDQVSTGGASQLQMLLLDRTTFTVGANARIAVDRFVYDPAANSRATGITVARGAFRFMSGRALGKPTGPVTVRTPVATIGIRGTIFEGVVGEDARRIAEREPAVGKVKADDDEASLIVLRGPGPRTQGDTIAGAIDVTVGDRTITLDGPDLALYAPRRGAPPIGPFRISPEGLLALQSLLRTTAEPGGGGGKESHALRNGLLGVAGIAAIVGGASLLGGKKKKPPPARPRSTGQQPNGGRGY
;
A
#
# COMPACT_ATOMS: atom_id res chain seq x y z
N VAL A 1 -6.60 13.96 -7.42
CA VAL A 1 -5.39 13.23 -7.06
C VAL A 1 -5.50 11.73 -7.36
N GLY A 2 -6.71 11.19 -7.39
CA GLY A 2 -6.97 9.78 -7.62
C GLY A 2 -8.46 9.47 -7.66
N ILE A 3 -8.80 8.18 -7.47
CA ILE A 3 -10.16 7.68 -7.42
C ILE A 3 -10.35 6.71 -6.25
N ASN A 4 -11.59 6.55 -5.80
CA ASN A 4 -12.00 5.49 -4.88
C ASN A 4 -12.06 4.16 -5.64
N ALA A 5 -11.06 3.29 -5.45
CA ALA A 5 -10.92 2.04 -6.18
C ALA A 5 -11.74 0.89 -5.57
N ALA A 6 -11.92 0.89 -4.24
CA ALA A 6 -12.79 -0.03 -3.53
C ALA A 6 -13.29 0.62 -2.24
N ILE A 7 -14.53 0.32 -1.87
CA ILE A 7 -15.18 0.83 -0.67
C ILE A 7 -15.86 -0.34 0.05
N ARG A 8 -15.72 -0.38 1.37
CA ARG A 8 -16.42 -1.34 2.21
C ARG A 8 -17.01 -0.63 3.43
N ASN A 9 -18.26 -0.90 3.69
CA ASN A 9 -19.06 -0.36 4.79
C ASN A 9 -19.07 1.19 4.80
N LYS A 10 -19.00 1.83 5.97
CA LYS A 10 -19.18 3.26 6.15
C LYS A 10 -17.90 4.03 5.89
N VAL A 11 -17.84 4.72 4.74
CA VAL A 11 -16.77 5.62 4.37
C VAL A 11 -17.37 6.96 3.98
N GLU A 12 -16.86 8.03 4.55
CA GLU A 12 -17.30 9.40 4.31
C GLU A 12 -16.12 10.24 3.81
N ILE A 13 -16.42 11.14 2.88
CA ILE A 13 -15.44 12.11 2.36
C ILE A 13 -15.99 13.51 2.58
N ARG A 14 -15.23 14.33 3.32
CA ARG A 14 -15.47 15.76 3.47
C ARG A 14 -14.70 16.49 2.40
N SER A 15 -15.41 17.11 1.48
CA SER A 15 -14.82 17.89 0.39
C SER A 15 -14.15 19.15 0.93
N ALA A 16 -12.90 19.37 0.55
CA ALA A 16 -12.17 20.60 0.88
C ALA A 16 -12.80 21.83 0.22
N ALA A 17 -13.36 21.68 -0.99
CA ALA A 17 -13.93 22.79 -1.74
C ALA A 17 -15.29 23.26 -1.18
N THR A 18 -16.14 22.33 -0.75
CA THR A 18 -17.52 22.64 -0.33
C THR A 18 -17.77 22.49 1.15
N ASN A 19 -16.81 21.94 1.90
CA ASN A 19 -16.90 21.61 3.31
C ASN A 19 -18.04 20.63 3.67
N LYS A 20 -18.67 20.00 2.65
CA LYS A 20 -19.74 19.03 2.82
C LYS A 20 -19.17 17.62 2.98
N THR A 21 -19.76 16.86 3.90
CA THR A 21 -19.44 15.44 4.09
C THR A 21 -20.49 14.60 3.38
N ASN A 22 -20.02 13.70 2.51
CA ASN A 22 -20.86 12.79 1.76
C ASN A 22 -20.33 11.36 1.88
N PRO A 23 -21.19 10.35 1.75
CA PRO A 23 -20.72 8.97 1.59
C PRO A 23 -19.77 8.86 0.39
N ALA A 24 -18.71 8.07 0.54
CA ALA A 24 -17.78 7.79 -0.54
C ALA A 24 -18.47 6.99 -1.65
N VAL A 25 -18.23 7.35 -2.90
CA VAL A 25 -18.79 6.68 -4.07
C VAL A 25 -17.66 5.98 -4.84
N LEU A 26 -17.90 4.72 -5.26
CA LEU A 26 -16.95 3.95 -6.05
C LEU A 26 -16.62 4.67 -7.36
N ARG A 27 -15.33 4.69 -7.73
CA ARG A 27 -14.78 5.39 -8.89
C ARG A 27 -14.92 6.92 -8.88
N ALA A 28 -15.54 7.50 -7.85
CA ALA A 28 -15.53 8.96 -7.70
C ALA A 28 -14.09 9.47 -7.47
N ARG A 29 -13.85 10.69 -7.96
CA ARG A 29 -12.56 11.36 -7.81
C ARG A 29 -12.33 11.77 -6.35
N VAL A 30 -11.10 11.64 -5.91
CA VAL A 30 -10.60 12.22 -4.67
C VAL A 30 -9.80 13.46 -5.03
N PHE A 31 -10.06 14.56 -4.36
CA PHE A 31 -9.39 15.84 -4.59
C PHE A 31 -8.34 16.14 -3.51
N LEU A 32 -7.50 17.10 -3.79
CA LEU A 32 -6.48 17.54 -2.84
C LEU A 32 -7.17 18.14 -1.61
N ASN A 33 -6.66 17.81 -0.42
CA ASN A 33 -7.18 18.20 0.89
C ASN A 33 -8.57 17.65 1.26
N ASP A 34 -9.18 16.79 0.43
CA ASP A 34 -10.34 16.03 0.87
C ASP A 34 -9.99 15.18 2.09
N GLN A 35 -10.87 15.18 3.09
CA GLN A 35 -10.71 14.37 4.30
C GLN A 35 -11.55 13.10 4.19
N VAL A 36 -10.91 11.96 4.33
CA VAL A 36 -11.55 10.65 4.35
C VAL A 36 -11.69 10.19 5.79
N SER A 37 -12.87 9.68 6.15
CA SER A 37 -13.15 9.05 7.43
C SER A 37 -13.78 7.68 7.23
N THR A 38 -13.34 6.69 7.99
CA THR A 38 -13.87 5.32 7.96
C THR A 38 -14.43 4.92 9.32
N GLY A 39 -15.47 4.10 9.33
CA GLY A 39 -16.02 3.50 10.55
C GLY A 39 -15.25 2.26 11.02
N GLY A 40 -15.75 1.60 12.08
CA GLY A 40 -15.06 0.51 12.77
C GLY A 40 -14.74 -0.72 11.91
N ALA A 41 -15.65 -1.14 11.03
CA ALA A 41 -15.44 -2.28 10.12
C ALA A 41 -15.39 -1.81 8.67
N SER A 42 -14.76 -0.68 8.40
CA SER A 42 -14.81 -0.01 7.10
C SER A 42 -13.45 0.10 6.46
N GLN A 43 -13.45 0.19 5.13
CA GLN A 43 -12.22 0.30 4.36
C GLN A 43 -12.44 1.12 3.10
N LEU A 44 -11.46 1.94 2.75
CA LEU A 44 -11.35 2.58 1.45
C LEU A 44 -10.01 2.22 0.82
N GLN A 45 -10.02 1.85 -0.45
CA GLN A 45 -8.83 1.80 -1.25
C GLN A 45 -8.85 2.95 -2.25
N MET A 46 -7.83 3.80 -2.22
CA MET A 46 -7.61 4.86 -3.19
C MET A 46 -6.52 4.45 -4.18
N LEU A 47 -6.77 4.68 -5.46
CA LEU A 47 -5.78 4.57 -6.51
C LEU A 47 -5.41 5.98 -6.97
N LEU A 48 -4.18 6.39 -6.74
CA LEU A 48 -3.66 7.69 -7.14
C LEU A 48 -3.21 7.67 -8.61
N LEU A 49 -3.08 8.84 -9.23
CA LEU A 49 -2.71 8.97 -10.64
C LEU A 49 -1.30 8.43 -10.96
N ASP A 50 -0.39 8.44 -10.00
CA ASP A 50 0.95 7.84 -10.09
C ASP A 50 0.94 6.31 -9.86
N ARG A 51 -0.26 5.70 -9.84
CA ARG A 51 -0.51 4.29 -9.54
C ARG A 51 -0.18 3.85 -8.10
N THR A 52 0.10 4.77 -7.22
CA THR A 52 0.18 4.47 -5.79
C THR A 52 -1.19 4.00 -5.30
N THR A 53 -1.18 2.93 -4.52
CA THR A 53 -2.39 2.46 -3.84
C THR A 53 -2.28 2.79 -2.36
N PHE A 54 -3.28 3.51 -1.84
CA PHE A 54 -3.41 3.80 -0.42
C PHE A 54 -4.68 3.18 0.14
N THR A 55 -4.52 2.28 1.11
CA THR A 55 -5.64 1.64 1.79
C THR A 55 -5.84 2.29 3.14
N VAL A 56 -7.05 2.76 3.39
CA VAL A 56 -7.52 3.32 4.65
C VAL A 56 -8.31 2.23 5.35
N GLY A 57 -7.85 1.79 6.51
CA GLY A 57 -8.49 0.74 7.31
C GLY A 57 -9.57 1.27 8.24
N ALA A 58 -9.87 0.50 9.29
CA ALA A 58 -10.90 0.84 10.26
C ALA A 58 -10.55 2.08 11.10
N ASN A 59 -11.57 2.83 11.51
CA ASN A 59 -11.50 3.98 12.43
C ASN A 59 -10.48 5.05 12.01
N ALA A 60 -10.23 5.17 10.72
CA ALA A 60 -9.19 6.05 10.22
C ALA A 60 -9.72 7.42 9.80
N ARG A 61 -8.82 8.41 9.89
CA ARG A 61 -9.01 9.76 9.33
C ARG A 61 -7.73 10.17 8.63
N ILE A 62 -7.85 10.45 7.32
CA ILE A 62 -6.71 10.81 6.47
C ILE A 62 -7.05 11.97 5.55
N ALA A 63 -6.00 12.65 5.05
CA ALA A 63 -6.09 13.60 3.94
C ALA A 63 -4.92 13.41 2.98
N VAL A 64 -5.15 13.62 1.69
CA VAL A 64 -4.07 13.77 0.69
C VAL A 64 -3.80 15.25 0.58
N ASP A 65 -2.74 15.72 1.22
CA ASP A 65 -2.44 17.16 1.37
C ASP A 65 -1.42 17.69 0.36
N ARG A 66 -0.76 16.78 -0.38
CA ARG A 66 0.15 17.13 -1.48
C ARG A 66 0.07 16.09 -2.58
N PHE A 67 -0.11 16.54 -3.80
CA PHE A 67 -0.04 15.65 -4.96
C PHE A 67 0.40 16.41 -6.20
N VAL A 68 1.57 16.06 -6.71
CA VAL A 68 2.11 16.49 -8.00
C VAL A 68 2.49 15.21 -8.75
N TYR A 69 2.08 15.09 -9.98
CA TYR A 69 2.49 14.00 -10.86
C TYR A 69 2.57 14.53 -12.29
N ASP A 70 3.78 14.72 -12.77
CA ASP A 70 4.09 15.16 -14.13
C ASP A 70 5.08 14.17 -14.77
N PRO A 71 4.59 13.20 -15.54
CA PRO A 71 5.45 12.23 -16.22
C PRO A 71 6.38 12.86 -17.26
N ALA A 72 5.97 13.97 -17.89
CA ALA A 72 6.79 14.64 -18.92
C ALA A 72 7.99 15.33 -18.31
N ALA A 73 7.82 15.93 -17.13
CA ALA A 73 8.89 16.56 -16.36
C ALA A 73 9.61 15.57 -15.41
N ASN A 74 9.29 14.27 -15.44
CA ASN A 74 9.79 13.27 -14.48
C ASN A 74 9.63 13.70 -13.01
N SER A 75 8.58 14.45 -12.68
CA SER A 75 8.35 15.01 -11.36
C SER A 75 7.15 14.38 -10.67
N ARG A 76 7.32 14.09 -9.38
CA ARG A 76 6.22 13.73 -8.48
C ARG A 76 6.45 14.29 -7.09
N ALA A 77 5.36 14.58 -6.38
CA ALA A 77 5.37 14.79 -4.95
C ALA A 77 4.04 14.32 -4.37
N THR A 78 4.08 13.45 -3.38
CA THR A 78 2.88 12.93 -2.73
C THR A 78 3.03 13.11 -1.22
N GLY A 79 2.04 13.71 -0.59
CA GLY A 79 1.93 13.84 0.85
C GLY A 79 0.56 13.34 1.29
N ILE A 80 0.55 12.46 2.29
CA ILE A 80 -0.67 11.95 2.91
C ILE A 80 -0.52 12.14 4.42
N THR A 81 -1.50 12.76 5.04
CA THR A 81 -1.57 12.88 6.49
C THR A 81 -2.58 11.91 7.05
N VAL A 82 -2.13 11.07 7.97
CA VAL A 82 -2.94 10.12 8.73
C VAL A 82 -3.09 10.65 10.14
N ALA A 83 -4.27 11.15 10.47
CA ALA A 83 -4.54 11.67 11.81
C ALA A 83 -4.82 10.54 12.82
N ARG A 84 -5.43 9.42 12.38
CA ARG A 84 -5.71 8.24 13.20
C ARG A 84 -6.08 7.04 12.35
N GLY A 85 -6.05 5.84 12.96
CA GLY A 85 -6.49 4.58 12.38
C GLY A 85 -5.44 3.87 11.54
N ALA A 86 -5.83 2.73 10.97
CA ALA A 86 -4.92 1.86 10.22
C ALA A 86 -4.83 2.26 8.75
N PHE A 87 -3.65 2.09 8.17
CA PHE A 87 -3.41 2.37 6.76
C PHE A 87 -2.35 1.46 6.15
N ARG A 88 -2.39 1.29 4.82
CA ARG A 88 -1.35 0.64 4.03
C ARG A 88 -1.02 1.51 2.84
N PHE A 89 0.26 1.73 2.63
CA PHE A 89 0.81 2.39 1.46
C PHE A 89 1.51 1.36 0.57
N MET A 90 1.23 1.41 -0.72
CA MET A 90 1.90 0.61 -1.73
C MET A 90 2.36 1.53 -2.85
N SER A 91 3.66 1.63 -3.04
CA SER A 91 4.25 2.44 -4.12
C SER A 91 3.76 1.99 -5.48
N GLY A 92 3.26 2.92 -6.27
CA GLY A 92 2.93 2.71 -7.67
C GLY A 92 4.19 2.59 -8.53
N ARG A 93 4.06 1.87 -9.64
CA ARG A 93 5.05 1.93 -10.71
C ARG A 93 4.67 3.08 -11.64
N ALA A 94 5.16 4.26 -11.33
CA ALA A 94 4.96 5.42 -12.17
C ALA A 94 5.60 5.22 -13.56
N LEU A 95 5.06 5.86 -14.56
CA LEU A 95 5.66 5.90 -15.90
C LEU A 95 6.93 6.75 -15.81
N GLY A 96 8.02 6.26 -16.40
CA GLY A 96 9.34 6.88 -16.24
C GLY A 96 9.97 6.59 -14.86
N LYS A 97 10.91 7.41 -14.46
CA LYS A 97 11.54 7.40 -13.12
C LYS A 97 11.31 8.75 -12.44
N PRO A 98 10.06 9.13 -12.13
CA PRO A 98 9.80 10.45 -11.57
C PRO A 98 10.52 10.58 -10.23
N THR A 99 11.23 11.72 -10.08
CA THR A 99 11.91 12.11 -8.87
C THR A 99 11.03 13.00 -8.01
N GLY A 100 11.22 12.96 -6.71
CA GLY A 100 10.53 13.81 -5.77
C GLY A 100 9.99 13.06 -4.55
N PRO A 101 9.67 13.81 -3.48
CA PRO A 101 9.33 13.23 -2.20
C PRO A 101 7.96 12.54 -2.22
N VAL A 102 7.93 11.35 -1.66
CA VAL A 102 6.68 10.66 -1.29
C VAL A 102 6.72 10.46 0.22
N THR A 103 5.76 11.05 0.90
CA THR A 103 5.73 11.06 2.36
C THR A 103 4.35 10.70 2.92
N VAL A 104 4.35 9.99 4.04
CA VAL A 104 3.17 9.84 4.90
C VAL A 104 3.51 10.45 6.25
N ARG A 105 2.59 11.25 6.80
CA ARG A 105 2.74 11.89 8.11
C ARG A 105 1.71 11.33 9.09
N THR A 106 2.14 11.13 10.31
CA THR A 106 1.31 10.87 11.47
C THR A 106 1.49 12.02 12.49
N PRO A 107 0.75 12.07 13.59
CA PRO A 107 0.93 13.12 14.59
C PRO A 107 2.36 13.22 15.14
N VAL A 108 3.11 12.12 15.18
CA VAL A 108 4.44 12.04 15.80
C VAL A 108 5.56 11.63 14.84
N ALA A 109 5.25 11.23 13.60
CA ALA A 109 6.27 10.75 12.67
C ALA A 109 6.05 11.25 11.25
N THR A 110 7.15 11.42 10.51
CA THR A 110 7.16 11.60 9.05
C THR A 110 7.87 10.43 8.41
N ILE A 111 7.21 9.76 7.46
CA ILE A 111 7.71 8.58 6.77
C ILE A 111 8.07 8.98 5.34
N GLY A 112 9.36 8.97 5.00
CA GLY A 112 9.87 9.11 3.63
C GLY A 112 9.94 7.74 2.95
N ILE A 113 9.48 7.64 1.70
CA ILE A 113 9.23 6.35 1.05
C ILE A 113 10.14 6.17 -0.17
N ARG A 114 10.85 5.04 -0.19
CA ARG A 114 11.73 4.62 -1.29
C ARG A 114 11.23 3.32 -1.90
N GLY A 115 10.11 3.39 -2.63
CA GLY A 115 9.61 2.30 -3.47
C GLY A 115 9.28 0.99 -2.75
N THR A 116 8.27 0.98 -1.86
CA THR A 116 7.96 -0.19 -1.02
C THR A 116 6.48 -0.28 -0.65
N ILE A 117 6.14 -1.34 0.09
CA ILE A 117 4.88 -1.48 0.82
C ILE A 117 5.17 -1.33 2.32
N PHE A 118 4.41 -0.50 3.00
CA PHE A 118 4.40 -0.45 4.44
C PHE A 118 2.98 -0.28 4.99
N GLU A 119 2.82 -0.67 6.23
CA GLU A 119 1.58 -0.56 6.98
C GLU A 119 1.82 0.29 8.21
N GLY A 120 0.78 0.95 8.68
CA GLY A 120 0.86 1.68 9.92
C GLY A 120 -0.49 1.80 10.59
N VAL A 121 -0.45 2.15 11.85
CA VAL A 121 -1.64 2.45 12.64
C VAL A 121 -1.31 3.59 13.61
N VAL A 122 -2.28 4.48 13.78
CA VAL A 122 -2.18 5.67 14.64
C VAL A 122 -3.28 5.64 15.68
N GLY A 123 -2.94 6.00 16.90
CA GLY A 123 -3.86 6.12 18.02
C GLY A 123 -3.83 4.91 18.96
N GLU A 124 -4.94 4.67 19.67
CA GLU A 124 -5.07 3.61 20.66
C GLU A 124 -4.68 2.21 20.15
N ASP A 125 -5.07 1.88 18.92
CA ASP A 125 -4.71 0.60 18.33
C ASP A 125 -3.19 0.44 18.14
N ALA A 126 -2.47 1.53 17.84
CA ALA A 126 -1.00 1.52 17.77
C ALA A 126 -0.39 1.17 19.12
N ARG A 127 -0.85 1.80 20.20
CA ARG A 127 -0.43 1.50 21.56
C ARG A 127 -0.73 0.05 21.92
N ARG A 128 -1.97 -0.38 21.72
CA ARG A 128 -2.44 -1.73 22.08
C ARG A 128 -1.65 -2.84 21.40
N ILE A 129 -1.27 -2.66 20.12
CA ILE A 129 -0.44 -3.61 19.39
C ILE A 129 1.00 -3.54 19.90
N ALA A 130 1.57 -2.34 20.00
CA ALA A 130 2.97 -2.15 20.35
C ALA A 130 3.30 -2.64 21.79
N GLU A 131 2.43 -2.44 22.77
CA GLU A 131 2.62 -2.90 24.15
C GLU A 131 2.72 -4.42 24.30
N ARG A 132 2.27 -5.18 23.30
CA ARG A 132 2.39 -6.64 23.26
C ARG A 132 3.70 -7.10 22.66
N GLU A 133 4.44 -6.19 22.02
CA GLU A 133 5.74 -6.50 21.44
C GLU A 133 6.80 -6.56 22.53
N PRO A 134 7.60 -7.65 22.63
CA PRO A 134 8.65 -7.77 23.65
C PRO A 134 9.68 -6.63 23.61
N ALA A 135 9.92 -6.06 22.42
CA ALA A 135 10.84 -4.95 22.24
C ALA A 135 10.32 -3.60 22.76
N VAL A 136 9.02 -3.48 22.97
CA VAL A 136 8.36 -2.24 23.40
C VAL A 136 7.97 -2.28 24.88
N GLY A 137 7.21 -3.30 25.26
CA GLY A 137 6.68 -3.41 26.63
C GLY A 137 5.71 -2.27 26.98
N LYS A 138 5.55 -2.03 28.29
CA LYS A 138 4.71 -0.95 28.80
C LYS A 138 5.48 0.37 28.82
N VAL A 139 5.06 1.32 27.98
CA VAL A 139 5.63 2.67 27.92
C VAL A 139 4.51 3.72 28.01
N LYS A 140 4.86 4.91 28.49
CA LYS A 140 3.90 6.03 28.49
C LYS A 140 3.64 6.45 27.04
N ALA A 141 2.43 6.25 26.57
CA ALA A 141 1.99 6.58 25.22
C ALA A 141 0.79 7.54 25.24
N ASP A 142 0.49 8.12 24.11
CA ASP A 142 -0.70 8.95 23.86
C ASP A 142 -1.63 8.21 22.91
N ASP A 143 -2.90 8.05 23.32
CA ASP A 143 -3.90 7.28 22.57
C ASP A 143 -4.37 7.96 21.27
N ASP A 144 -4.10 9.24 21.08
CA ASP A 144 -4.40 9.96 19.85
C ASP A 144 -3.19 10.08 18.92
N GLU A 145 -1.95 10.08 19.47
CA GLU A 145 -0.72 10.35 18.70
C GLU A 145 0.11 9.10 18.41
N ALA A 146 0.06 8.07 19.28
CA ALA A 146 0.89 6.88 19.16
C ALA A 146 0.86 6.32 17.74
N SER A 147 2.03 5.97 17.21
CA SER A 147 2.15 5.50 15.84
C SER A 147 3.04 4.26 15.76
N LEU A 148 2.52 3.18 15.18
CA LEU A 148 3.27 1.97 14.85
C LEU A 148 3.39 1.87 13.34
N ILE A 149 4.62 1.76 12.82
CA ILE A 149 4.95 1.68 11.40
C ILE A 149 5.69 0.37 11.15
N VAL A 150 5.29 -0.39 10.12
CA VAL A 150 5.86 -1.70 9.78
C VAL A 150 6.18 -1.76 8.29
N LEU A 151 7.45 -2.00 7.94
CA LEU A 151 7.85 -2.24 6.55
C LEU A 151 7.42 -3.65 6.14
N ARG A 152 6.72 -3.75 4.98
CA ARG A 152 6.23 -5.05 4.46
C ARG A 152 7.06 -5.60 3.30
N GLY A 153 8.01 -4.83 2.82
CA GLY A 153 8.90 -5.22 1.75
C GLY A 153 8.58 -4.59 0.40
N PRO A 154 9.29 -5.03 -0.66
CA PRO A 154 9.07 -4.53 -2.01
C PRO A 154 7.64 -4.85 -2.47
N GLY A 155 7.07 -3.94 -3.26
CA GLY A 155 5.75 -4.14 -3.83
C GLY A 155 5.70 -5.35 -4.77
N PRO A 156 4.52 -5.96 -5.02
CA PRO A 156 4.38 -7.16 -5.85
C PRO A 156 4.84 -6.98 -7.30
N ARG A 157 5.14 -5.74 -7.72
CA ARG A 157 5.62 -5.41 -9.08
C ARG A 157 7.11 -5.06 -9.13
N THR A 158 7.84 -5.17 -8.03
CA THR A 158 9.29 -4.94 -7.95
C THR A 158 10.09 -6.24 -8.01
N GLN A 159 9.45 -7.37 -8.36
CA GLN A 159 10.15 -8.61 -8.64
C GLN A 159 11.08 -8.41 -9.84
N GLY A 160 12.38 -8.37 -9.56
CA GLY A 160 13.43 -8.15 -10.56
C GLY A 160 14.30 -6.91 -10.32
N ASP A 161 13.89 -5.95 -9.53
CA ASP A 161 14.77 -4.86 -9.07
C ASP A 161 15.48 -5.30 -7.78
N THR A 162 16.79 -5.32 -7.82
CA THR A 162 17.70 -5.64 -6.71
C THR A 162 17.69 -4.62 -5.57
N ILE A 163 16.86 -3.57 -5.65
CA ILE A 163 16.76 -2.54 -4.61
C ILE A 163 15.63 -2.95 -3.65
N ALA A 164 16.01 -3.42 -2.48
CA ALA A 164 15.09 -3.58 -1.37
C ALA A 164 14.42 -2.22 -1.08
N GLY A 165 13.09 -2.19 -1.11
CA GLY A 165 12.35 -0.99 -0.72
C GLY A 165 12.63 -0.64 0.73
N ALA A 166 12.72 0.63 1.04
CA ALA A 166 12.97 1.13 2.38
C ALA A 166 12.07 2.32 2.71
N ILE A 167 11.92 2.59 4.00
CA ILE A 167 11.30 3.81 4.50
C ILE A 167 12.22 4.46 5.54
N ASP A 168 12.26 5.78 5.52
CA ASP A 168 12.93 6.59 6.54
C ASP A 168 11.86 7.19 7.44
N VAL A 169 11.87 6.82 8.71
CA VAL A 169 10.90 7.29 9.70
C VAL A 169 11.58 8.31 10.61
N THR A 170 11.13 9.56 10.51
CA THR A 170 11.61 10.68 11.33
C THR A 170 10.63 10.96 12.46
N VAL A 171 11.12 10.92 13.71
CA VAL A 171 10.41 11.25 14.94
C VAL A 171 11.22 12.27 15.72
N GLY A 172 10.72 13.50 15.82
CA GLY A 172 11.50 14.61 16.36
C GLY A 172 12.73 14.88 15.49
N ASP A 173 13.90 14.79 16.09
CA ASP A 173 15.22 14.96 15.47
C ASP A 173 15.88 13.64 14.99
N ARG A 174 15.23 12.51 15.23
CA ARG A 174 15.76 11.17 14.90
C ARG A 174 15.14 10.62 13.64
N THR A 175 15.99 10.19 12.72
CA THR A 175 15.57 9.43 11.52
C THR A 175 16.09 8.01 11.62
N ILE A 176 15.20 7.04 11.50
CA ILE A 176 15.49 5.61 11.54
C ILE A 176 15.04 4.99 10.23
N THR A 177 15.94 4.29 9.56
CA THR A 177 15.65 3.57 8.32
C THR A 177 15.13 2.16 8.64
N LEU A 178 13.99 1.80 8.05
CA LEU A 178 13.52 0.42 7.98
C LEU A 178 13.79 -0.07 6.56
N ASP A 179 14.65 -1.09 6.43
CA ASP A 179 15.14 -1.63 5.14
C ASP A 179 14.95 -3.15 4.99
N GLY A 180 14.35 -3.79 5.99
CA GLY A 180 14.03 -5.21 5.98
C GLY A 180 12.55 -5.49 6.21
N PRO A 181 12.00 -6.57 5.60
CA PRO A 181 10.60 -6.93 5.82
C PRO A 181 10.33 -7.21 7.31
N ASP A 182 9.14 -6.81 7.74
CA ASP A 182 8.64 -6.94 9.11
C ASP A 182 9.43 -6.18 10.17
N LEU A 183 10.34 -5.28 9.75
CA LEU A 183 10.91 -4.29 10.66
C LEU A 183 9.85 -3.24 10.99
N ALA A 184 9.77 -2.92 12.28
CA ALA A 184 8.80 -2.01 12.86
C ALA A 184 9.49 -0.91 13.67
N LEU A 185 8.80 0.24 13.77
CA LEU A 185 9.15 1.34 14.63
C LEU A 185 7.88 1.81 15.34
N TYR A 186 8.00 2.01 16.65
CA TYR A 186 6.94 2.56 17.48
C TYR A 186 7.31 3.95 18.00
N ALA A 187 6.44 4.93 17.76
CA ALA A 187 6.54 6.27 18.32
C ALA A 187 5.38 6.47 19.32
N PRO A 188 5.62 6.46 20.65
CA PRO A 188 4.56 6.38 21.63
C PRO A 188 3.79 7.71 21.83
N ARG A 189 4.45 8.85 21.67
CA ARG A 189 3.87 10.20 21.80
C ARG A 189 4.88 11.25 21.35
N ARG A 190 4.42 12.45 21.20
CA ARG A 190 5.26 13.63 20.89
C ARG A 190 6.34 13.83 21.98
N GLY A 191 7.54 14.11 21.53
CA GLY A 191 8.70 14.36 22.40
C GLY A 191 9.28 13.10 23.08
N ALA A 192 8.68 11.93 22.88
CA ALA A 192 9.30 10.68 23.32
C ALA A 192 10.20 10.11 22.23
N PRO A 193 11.32 9.44 22.61
CA PRO A 193 12.16 8.76 21.65
C PRO A 193 11.39 7.61 20.98
N PRO A 194 11.62 7.37 19.68
CA PRO A 194 11.07 6.19 19.01
C PRO A 194 11.73 4.92 19.54
N ILE A 195 10.97 3.81 19.52
CA ILE A 195 11.42 2.47 19.89
C ILE A 195 11.53 1.66 18.60
N GLY A 196 12.72 1.15 18.32
CA GLY A 196 13.02 0.37 17.11
C GLY A 196 14.36 0.77 16.49
N PRO A 197 14.72 0.14 15.33
CA PRO A 197 13.90 -0.86 14.64
C PRO A 197 13.83 -2.19 15.41
N PHE A 198 12.69 -2.86 15.36
CA PHE A 198 12.50 -4.20 15.89
C PHE A 198 11.71 -5.05 14.91
N ARG A 199 11.83 -6.38 14.99
CA ARG A 199 10.99 -7.27 14.19
C ARG A 199 9.63 -7.45 14.89
N ILE A 200 8.54 -7.07 14.20
CA ILE A 200 7.19 -7.25 14.73
C ILE A 200 6.87 -8.75 14.88
N SER A 201 6.18 -9.11 15.95
CA SER A 201 5.71 -10.48 16.17
C SER A 201 4.63 -10.88 15.15
N PRO A 202 4.44 -12.19 14.89
CA PRO A 202 3.33 -12.67 14.06
C PRO A 202 1.97 -12.19 14.57
N GLU A 203 1.79 -12.17 15.88
CA GLU A 203 0.56 -11.72 16.56
C GLU A 203 0.30 -10.23 16.36
N GLY A 204 1.33 -9.39 16.52
CA GLY A 204 1.25 -7.96 16.28
C GLY A 204 0.95 -7.65 14.83
N LEU A 205 1.58 -8.40 13.91
CA LEU A 205 1.32 -8.28 12.49
C LEU A 205 -0.11 -8.67 12.11
N LEU A 206 -0.63 -9.78 12.65
CA LEU A 206 -2.01 -10.21 12.44
C LEU A 206 -2.99 -9.18 12.99
N ALA A 207 -2.71 -8.61 14.18
CA ALA A 207 -3.52 -7.56 14.77
C ALA A 207 -3.58 -6.30 13.89
N LEU A 208 -2.43 -5.84 13.36
CA LEU A 208 -2.39 -4.72 12.42
C LEU A 208 -3.16 -5.04 11.13
N GLN A 209 -2.96 -6.22 10.55
CA GLN A 209 -3.63 -6.63 9.33
C GLN A 209 -5.15 -6.78 9.51
N SER A 210 -5.62 -7.15 10.70
CA SER A 210 -7.06 -7.25 10.98
C SER A 210 -7.77 -5.90 10.83
N LEU A 211 -7.11 -4.81 11.18
CA LEU A 211 -7.61 -3.43 11.01
C LEU A 211 -7.65 -2.99 9.54
N LEU A 212 -6.86 -3.66 8.70
CA LEU A 212 -6.79 -3.43 7.25
C LEU A 212 -7.64 -4.40 6.43
N ARG A 213 -8.11 -5.50 7.06
CA ARG A 213 -9.01 -6.49 6.47
C ARG A 213 -10.36 -6.36 7.15
N THR A 214 -11.31 -5.74 6.52
CA THR A 214 -12.67 -5.75 7.04
C THR A 214 -13.38 -7.01 6.58
N THR A 215 -13.87 -7.81 7.52
CA THR A 215 -14.92 -8.81 7.24
C THR A 215 -16.21 -8.06 6.91
N ALA A 216 -16.94 -8.48 5.89
CA ALA A 216 -18.28 -7.97 5.68
C ALA A 216 -19.10 -8.29 6.93
N GLU A 217 -19.72 -7.29 7.55
CA GLU A 217 -20.74 -7.57 8.55
C GLU A 217 -21.84 -8.42 7.88
N PRO A 218 -22.34 -9.48 8.52
CA PRO A 218 -23.54 -10.17 8.03
C PRO A 218 -24.69 -9.18 8.14
N GLY A 219 -24.94 -8.45 7.05
CA GLY A 219 -25.90 -7.37 7.01
C GLY A 219 -27.32 -7.87 7.16
N GLY A 220 -28.00 -7.38 8.14
CA GLY A 220 -29.45 -7.28 8.10
C GLY A 220 -29.86 -6.24 7.06
N GLY A 221 -30.51 -6.67 5.97
CA GLY A 221 -31.14 -5.77 5.02
C GLY A 221 -30.86 -6.11 3.56
N GLY A 222 -31.86 -6.73 2.90
CA GLY A 222 -31.81 -7.11 1.49
C GLY A 222 -31.56 -5.95 0.55
N GLY A 223 -30.38 -5.91 -0.02
CA GLY A 223 -30.03 -5.11 -1.16
C GLY A 223 -29.33 -6.00 -2.19
N LYS A 224 -29.85 -6.00 -3.41
CA LYS A 224 -29.32 -6.79 -4.54
C LYS A 224 -27.80 -6.60 -4.67
N GLU A 225 -27.06 -7.65 -4.34
CA GLU A 225 -25.62 -7.70 -4.61
C GLU A 225 -25.37 -7.58 -6.11
N SER A 226 -24.79 -6.49 -6.54
CA SER A 226 -24.31 -6.38 -7.91
C SER A 226 -23.07 -7.26 -8.07
N HIS A 227 -23.08 -8.17 -9.03
CA HIS A 227 -21.98 -9.08 -9.38
C HIS A 227 -20.61 -8.38 -9.57
N ALA A 228 -20.60 -7.06 -9.75
CA ALA A 228 -19.39 -6.24 -9.89
C ALA A 228 -18.54 -6.16 -8.62
N LEU A 229 -19.15 -6.24 -7.40
CA LEU A 229 -18.41 -6.17 -6.14
C LEU A 229 -17.63 -7.46 -5.84
N ARG A 230 -18.14 -8.63 -6.31
CA ARG A 230 -17.50 -9.92 -6.08
C ARG A 230 -16.21 -10.09 -6.89
N ASN A 231 -16.17 -9.56 -8.10
CA ASN A 231 -14.99 -9.66 -8.98
C ASN A 231 -13.88 -8.65 -8.64
N GLY A 232 -14.23 -7.47 -8.11
CA GLY A 232 -13.23 -6.48 -7.69
C GLY A 232 -12.47 -6.88 -6.40
N LEU A 233 -13.12 -7.65 -5.52
CA LEU A 233 -12.52 -8.07 -4.25
C LEU A 233 -11.61 -9.28 -4.40
N LEU A 234 -11.90 -10.19 -5.34
CA LEU A 234 -11.06 -11.36 -5.64
C LEU A 234 -9.72 -10.97 -6.28
N GLY A 235 -9.65 -9.83 -6.96
CA GLY A 235 -8.40 -9.34 -7.56
C GLY A 235 -7.34 -8.89 -6.55
N VAL A 236 -7.72 -8.56 -5.32
CA VAL A 236 -6.79 -8.10 -4.28
C VAL A 236 -6.44 -9.22 -3.30
N ALA A 237 -7.36 -10.17 -3.04
CA ALA A 237 -7.09 -11.33 -2.20
C ALA A 237 -6.27 -12.43 -2.93
N GLY A 238 -6.32 -12.48 -4.26
CA GLY A 238 -5.67 -13.52 -5.07
C GLY A 238 -4.16 -13.36 -5.22
N ILE A 239 -3.55 -12.25 -4.81
CA ILE A 239 -2.10 -12.03 -4.96
C ILE A 239 -1.30 -12.50 -3.74
N ALA A 240 -1.95 -12.78 -2.61
CA ALA A 240 -1.26 -13.24 -1.40
C ALA A 240 -1.21 -14.79 -1.24
N ALA A 241 -1.76 -15.57 -2.17
CA ALA A 241 -1.91 -17.03 -2.02
C ALA A 241 -1.15 -17.85 -3.09
N ILE A 242 -0.20 -17.28 -3.83
CA ILE A 242 0.64 -18.04 -4.77
C ILE A 242 2.10 -17.98 -4.32
N VAL A 243 2.37 -18.51 -3.14
CA VAL A 243 3.66 -19.11 -2.79
C VAL A 243 3.36 -20.29 -1.84
N GLY A 244 3.30 -21.47 -2.41
CA GLY A 244 3.28 -22.71 -1.65
C GLY A 244 2.23 -23.70 -2.14
N GLY A 245 2.66 -24.66 -2.97
CA GLY A 245 1.86 -25.84 -3.28
C GLY A 245 2.06 -26.34 -4.70
N ALA A 246 3.24 -26.90 -4.95
CA ALA A 246 3.44 -27.81 -6.09
C ALA A 246 2.76 -29.15 -5.77
N SER A 247 2.11 -29.69 -6.78
CA SER A 247 1.98 -31.10 -7.09
C SER A 247 0.56 -31.64 -7.28
N LEU A 248 0.48 -32.32 -8.41
CA LEU A 248 -0.39 -33.42 -8.81
C LEU A 248 -1.71 -33.05 -9.49
N LEU A 249 -1.72 -33.13 -10.83
CA LEU A 249 -2.36 -34.22 -11.55
C LEU A 249 -2.21 -34.05 -13.08
N GLY A 250 -1.83 -35.15 -13.69
CA GLY A 250 -1.41 -35.36 -15.02
C GLY A 250 -2.42 -35.03 -16.13
N GLY A 251 -1.90 -34.90 -17.34
CA GLY A 251 -2.75 -35.01 -18.49
C GLY A 251 -2.26 -34.37 -19.78
N LYS A 252 -1.60 -35.19 -20.58
CA LYS A 252 -1.49 -35.14 -22.05
C LYS A 252 -0.50 -34.15 -22.70
N LYS A 253 0.63 -34.72 -23.05
CA LYS A 253 1.61 -34.21 -24.03
C LYS A 253 0.91 -33.94 -25.36
N LYS A 254 0.92 -32.71 -25.84
CA LYS A 254 0.75 -32.39 -27.27
C LYS A 254 2.10 -32.28 -27.92
N LYS A 255 2.26 -33.08 -28.99
CA LYS A 255 3.41 -33.20 -29.86
C LYS A 255 3.72 -31.88 -30.59
N PRO A 256 4.99 -31.46 -30.72
CA PRO A 256 5.35 -30.27 -31.50
C PRO A 256 5.20 -30.54 -33.02
N PRO A 257 4.91 -29.49 -33.81
CA PRO A 257 4.81 -29.61 -35.26
C PRO A 257 6.19 -29.79 -35.91
N PRO A 258 6.27 -30.43 -37.12
CA PRO A 258 7.51 -30.77 -37.79
C PRO A 258 8.21 -29.52 -38.35
N ALA A 259 9.53 -29.56 -38.31
CA ALA A 259 10.44 -28.58 -38.89
C ALA A 259 10.29 -28.46 -40.41
N ARG A 260 10.29 -27.25 -40.93
CA ARG A 260 10.38 -26.97 -42.37
C ARG A 260 11.81 -27.21 -42.89
N PRO A 261 12.01 -27.76 -44.12
CA PRO A 261 13.32 -28.02 -44.69
C PRO A 261 14.03 -26.71 -45.10
N ARG A 262 15.34 -26.71 -44.88
CA ARG A 262 16.26 -25.67 -45.40
C ARG A 262 16.34 -25.78 -46.91
N SER A 263 16.12 -24.67 -47.60
CA SER A 263 16.48 -24.52 -49.00
C SER A 263 17.96 -24.15 -49.12
N THR A 264 18.71 -25.05 -49.70
CA THR A 264 20.04 -24.81 -50.29
C THR A 264 19.88 -24.08 -51.62
N GLY A 265 20.61 -22.99 -51.79
CA GLY A 265 20.66 -22.24 -53.06
C GLY A 265 21.75 -21.20 -52.98
N GLN A 266 22.93 -21.58 -53.26
CA GLN A 266 23.78 -21.23 -54.44
C GLN A 266 24.28 -19.77 -54.44
N GLN A 267 25.59 -19.65 -54.17
CA GLN A 267 26.41 -18.54 -54.67
C GLN A 267 26.55 -18.63 -56.20
N PRO A 268 26.77 -17.52 -56.88
CA PRO A 268 28.01 -17.34 -57.59
C PRO A 268 28.60 -15.93 -57.43
N ASN A 269 29.84 -15.86 -57.08
CA ASN A 269 31.06 -15.54 -57.82
C ASN A 269 30.99 -14.34 -58.78
N GLY A 270 31.96 -13.46 -58.63
CA GLY A 270 32.51 -12.69 -59.71
C GLY A 270 32.54 -11.19 -59.59
N GLY A 271 33.70 -10.60 -59.48
CA GLY A 271 34.16 -9.56 -60.38
C GLY A 271 34.65 -8.27 -59.75
N ARG A 272 35.88 -8.19 -59.55
CA ARG A 272 36.89 -7.14 -59.85
C ARG A 272 36.37 -5.77 -60.34
N GLY A 273 36.98 -4.74 -59.82
CA GLY A 273 37.53 -3.69 -60.68
C GLY A 273 37.39 -2.26 -60.12
N TYR A 274 38.53 -1.69 -59.86
CA TYR A 274 38.96 -0.31 -59.64
C TYR A 274 38.66 0.37 -58.35
#